data_fc00a3cfacaf4898fb823e2b1cb3e68f
#
_entry.id   fc00a3cfacaf4898fb823e2b1cb3e68f
#
_cell.length_a   1.000
_cell.length_b   1.000
_cell.length_c   1.000
_cell.angle_alpha   90.00
_cell.angle_beta   90.00
_cell.angle_gamma   90.00
#
_symmetry.space_group_name_H-M   'P 1'
#
loop_
_entity.id
_entity.type
_entity.pdbx_description
1 polymer ?
#
loop_
_entity_poly.entity_id
_entity_poly.type
_entity_poly.pdbx_seq_one_letter_code
_entity_poly.pdbx_strand_id
1 'polypeptide(L)'
;MRQLNLSKRLFWIVAFFVFFANSLVVAYLYEQAENLAKLRAYSKAKTLQDYFMSMRYVYHQQFLESGIDLNDSTVGFLPAHASSHISEDFSKRSTQGISIHNVSDRPRNPINQADALETKAIHYFNQNPDKTESIEFIEEGDKEFFFFASPLRIQEYCLACHGQKSEVLPYIANRYANAYGYTVGEVRGLTSIKIPKSTLFDEVVAFFWQEVLFSLVVMT
;
A
#
# COMPACT_ATOMS: atom_id res chain seq x y z
N MET A 1 12.53 39.23 -49.69
CA MET A 1 11.64 38.33 -48.92
C MET A 1 10.91 37.38 -49.86
N ARG A 2 11.26 36.10 -49.87
CA ARG A 2 10.63 35.08 -50.77
C ARG A 2 9.19 34.87 -50.29
N GLN A 3 8.19 35.31 -51.06
CA GLN A 3 6.80 35.01 -50.74
C GLN A 3 6.58 33.49 -50.85
N LEU A 4 6.28 32.85 -49.75
CA LEU A 4 5.85 31.46 -49.76
C LEU A 4 4.55 31.34 -50.56
N ASN A 5 4.47 30.38 -51.51
CA ASN A 5 3.27 30.08 -52.25
C ASN A 5 2.07 29.85 -51.31
N LEU A 6 0.87 30.26 -51.65
CA LEU A 6 -0.35 30.19 -50.87
C LEU A 6 -0.58 28.74 -50.33
N SER A 7 -0.29 27.73 -51.14
CA SER A 7 -0.38 26.31 -50.77
C SER A 7 0.57 25.96 -49.64
N LYS A 8 1.79 26.50 -49.61
CA LYS A 8 2.74 26.27 -48.52
C LYS A 8 2.32 26.92 -47.21
N ARG A 9 1.72 28.14 -47.30
CA ARG A 9 1.18 28.82 -46.11
C ARG A 9 0.01 28.02 -45.51
N LEU A 10 -0.90 27.57 -46.34
CA LEU A 10 -2.05 26.76 -45.92
C LEU A 10 -1.58 25.45 -45.29
N PHE A 11 -0.61 24.77 -45.89
CA PHE A 11 -0.02 23.53 -45.34
C PHE A 11 0.54 23.77 -43.92
N TRP A 12 1.31 24.85 -43.71
CA TRP A 12 1.88 25.11 -42.37
C TRP A 12 0.82 25.51 -41.34
N ILE A 13 -0.24 26.19 -41.74
CA ILE A 13 -1.36 26.51 -40.86
C ILE A 13 -2.10 25.21 -40.44
N VAL A 14 -2.43 24.35 -41.38
CA VAL A 14 -3.09 23.06 -41.09
C VAL A 14 -2.19 22.20 -40.21
N ALA A 15 -0.91 22.06 -40.57
CA ALA A 15 0.05 21.32 -39.79
C ALA A 15 0.17 21.83 -38.34
N PHE A 16 0.17 23.14 -38.15
CA PHE A 16 0.18 23.74 -36.80
C PHE A 16 -1.07 23.38 -36.01
N PHE A 17 -2.27 23.50 -36.58
CA PHE A 17 -3.51 23.15 -35.89
C PHE A 17 -3.59 21.64 -35.56
N VAL A 18 -3.17 20.79 -36.48
CA VAL A 18 -3.10 19.34 -36.24
C VAL A 18 -2.12 19.02 -35.12
N PHE A 19 -0.90 19.61 -35.17
CA PHE A 19 0.08 19.42 -34.10
C PHE A 19 -0.45 19.90 -32.75
N PHE A 20 -1.07 21.09 -32.71
CA PHE A 20 -1.63 21.65 -31.48
C PHE A 20 -2.77 20.77 -30.89
N ALA A 21 -3.69 20.33 -31.76
CA ALA A 21 -4.78 19.46 -31.36
C ALA A 21 -4.24 18.13 -30.81
N ASN A 22 -3.25 17.49 -31.45
CA ASN A 22 -2.61 16.28 -30.96
C ASN A 22 -1.91 16.52 -29.62
N SER A 23 -1.22 17.63 -29.43
CA SER A 23 -0.57 17.95 -28.15
C SER A 23 -1.57 18.04 -27.00
N LEU A 24 -2.76 18.61 -27.24
CA LEU A 24 -3.83 18.65 -26.24
C LEU A 24 -4.39 17.25 -25.93
N VAL A 25 -4.57 16.41 -26.95
CA VAL A 25 -5.02 15.02 -26.77
C VAL A 25 -3.98 14.22 -25.95
N VAL A 26 -2.70 14.35 -26.29
CA VAL A 26 -1.61 13.68 -25.55
C VAL A 26 -1.57 14.14 -24.10
N ALA A 27 -1.70 15.43 -23.82
CA ALA A 27 -1.73 15.97 -22.47
C ALA A 27 -2.94 15.44 -21.67
N TYR A 28 -4.11 15.39 -22.29
CA TYR A 28 -5.32 14.81 -21.69
C TYR A 28 -5.15 13.31 -21.39
N LEU A 29 -4.62 12.54 -22.34
CA LEU A 29 -4.38 11.09 -22.15
C LEU A 29 -3.36 10.84 -21.04
N TYR A 30 -2.33 11.68 -20.91
CA TYR A 30 -1.36 11.57 -19.82
C TYR A 30 -2.00 11.76 -18.44
N GLU A 31 -2.85 12.78 -18.30
CA GLU A 31 -3.59 13.00 -17.04
C GLU A 31 -4.53 11.82 -16.70
N GLN A 32 -5.24 11.30 -17.71
CA GLN A 32 -6.09 10.12 -17.53
C GLN A 32 -5.29 8.89 -17.13
N ALA A 33 -4.11 8.70 -17.72
CA ALA A 33 -3.20 7.62 -17.41
C ALA A 33 -2.72 7.66 -15.94
N GLU A 34 -2.35 8.86 -15.44
CA GLU A 34 -1.95 9.06 -14.05
C GLU A 34 -3.10 8.74 -13.07
N ASN A 35 -4.30 9.23 -13.35
CA ASN A 35 -5.48 8.95 -12.53
C ASN A 35 -5.82 7.46 -12.51
N LEU A 36 -5.73 6.78 -13.65
CA LEU A 36 -5.94 5.34 -13.76
C LEU A 36 -4.89 4.55 -12.97
N ALA A 37 -3.63 4.97 -13.02
CA ALA A 37 -2.55 4.36 -12.24
C ALA A 37 -2.82 4.46 -10.73
N LYS A 38 -3.25 5.64 -10.24
CA LYS A 38 -3.65 5.86 -8.84
C LYS A 38 -4.80 4.93 -8.42
N LEU A 39 -5.86 4.85 -9.25
CA LEU A 39 -7.00 3.98 -8.98
C LEU A 39 -6.62 2.50 -8.96
N ARG A 40 -5.77 2.05 -9.86
CA ARG A 40 -5.26 0.67 -9.89
C ARG A 40 -4.40 0.37 -8.68
N ALA A 41 -3.51 1.29 -8.28
CA ALA A 41 -2.70 1.17 -7.08
C ALA A 41 -3.57 1.02 -5.84
N TYR A 42 -4.57 1.89 -5.69
CA TYR A 42 -5.52 1.83 -4.59
C TYR A 42 -6.29 0.50 -4.56
N SER A 43 -6.86 0.09 -5.69
CA SER A 43 -7.60 -1.18 -5.79
C SER A 43 -6.72 -2.39 -5.45
N LYS A 44 -5.47 -2.39 -5.94
CA LYS A 44 -4.49 -3.46 -5.65
C LYS A 44 -4.12 -3.49 -4.17
N ALA A 45 -3.81 -2.33 -3.57
CA ALA A 45 -3.48 -2.22 -2.15
C ALA A 45 -4.66 -2.66 -1.27
N LYS A 46 -5.88 -2.19 -1.59
CA LYS A 46 -7.09 -2.54 -0.85
C LYS A 46 -7.38 -4.04 -0.91
N THR A 47 -7.28 -4.65 -2.09
CA THR A 47 -7.47 -6.10 -2.26
C THR A 47 -6.45 -6.91 -1.46
N LEU A 48 -5.18 -6.49 -1.48
CA LEU A 48 -4.12 -7.14 -0.71
C LEU A 48 -4.36 -6.99 0.80
N GLN A 49 -4.75 -5.80 1.25
CA GLN A 49 -5.07 -5.53 2.65
C GLN A 49 -6.23 -6.40 3.13
N ASP A 50 -7.34 -6.43 2.38
CA ASP A 50 -8.54 -7.20 2.74
C ASP A 50 -8.24 -8.71 2.80
N TYR A 51 -7.49 -9.23 1.82
CA TYR A 51 -7.05 -10.64 1.81
C TYR A 51 -6.14 -10.95 3.00
N PHE A 52 -5.13 -10.14 3.23
CA PHE A 52 -4.17 -10.32 4.31
C PHE A 52 -4.82 -10.27 5.70
N MET A 53 -5.75 -9.33 5.89
CA MET A 53 -6.47 -9.20 7.14
C MET A 53 -7.51 -10.32 7.34
N SER A 54 -8.17 -10.78 6.28
CA SER A 54 -9.05 -11.95 6.32
C SER A 54 -8.30 -13.21 6.71
N MET A 55 -7.13 -13.45 6.09
CA MET A 55 -6.26 -14.57 6.43
C MET A 55 -5.82 -14.49 7.90
N ARG A 56 -5.36 -13.32 8.38
CA ARG A 56 -4.97 -13.10 9.76
C ARG A 56 -6.12 -13.37 10.73
N TYR A 57 -7.34 -12.91 10.39
CA TYR A 57 -8.53 -13.12 11.22
C TYR A 57 -8.90 -14.61 11.32
N VAL A 58 -9.03 -15.29 10.19
CA VAL A 58 -9.35 -16.74 10.15
C VAL A 58 -8.30 -17.54 10.92
N TYR A 59 -7.02 -17.22 10.70
CA TYR A 59 -5.93 -17.89 11.41
C TYR A 59 -5.99 -17.65 12.93
N HIS A 60 -6.42 -16.45 13.35
CA HIS A 60 -6.63 -16.16 14.78
C HIS A 60 -7.77 -17.00 15.38
N GLN A 61 -8.89 -17.14 14.70
CA GLN A 61 -10.00 -17.96 15.16
C GLN A 61 -9.58 -19.44 15.26
N GLN A 62 -8.93 -19.95 14.24
CA GLN A 62 -8.41 -21.33 14.23
C GLN A 62 -7.41 -21.58 15.37
N PHE A 63 -6.55 -20.61 15.66
CA PHE A 63 -5.62 -20.70 16.77
C PHE A 63 -6.36 -20.80 18.13
N LEU A 64 -7.36 -19.95 18.36
CA LEU A 64 -8.15 -19.96 19.59
C LEU A 64 -8.95 -21.27 19.76
N GLU A 65 -9.54 -21.77 18.67
CA GLU A 65 -10.35 -23.00 18.67
C GLU A 65 -9.51 -24.27 18.79
N SER A 66 -8.25 -24.22 18.41
CA SER A 66 -7.35 -25.39 18.40
C SER A 66 -7.01 -25.94 19.79
N GLY A 67 -7.15 -25.11 20.84
CA GLY A 67 -6.73 -25.46 22.20
C GLY A 67 -5.21 -25.66 22.37
N ILE A 68 -4.40 -25.20 21.42
CA ILE A 68 -2.94 -25.29 21.47
C ILE A 68 -2.39 -24.43 22.60
N ASP A 69 -1.69 -25.04 23.55
CA ASP A 69 -0.97 -24.33 24.60
C ASP A 69 0.20 -23.52 24.03
N LEU A 70 0.33 -22.25 24.47
CA LEU A 70 1.45 -21.39 24.10
C LEU A 70 2.73 -21.84 24.81
N ASN A 71 3.74 -22.14 23.99
CA ASN A 71 5.10 -22.46 24.42
C ASN A 71 6.10 -22.07 23.31
N ASP A 72 7.39 -22.33 23.50
CA ASP A 72 8.43 -21.93 22.53
C ASP A 72 8.30 -22.60 21.15
N SER A 73 7.66 -23.76 21.07
CA SER A 73 7.42 -24.45 19.80
C SER A 73 6.13 -24.00 19.09
N THR A 74 5.16 -23.45 19.84
CA THR A 74 3.84 -23.07 19.31
C THR A 74 3.62 -21.57 19.18
N VAL A 75 4.49 -20.73 19.76
CA VAL A 75 4.40 -19.27 19.66
C VAL A 75 4.41 -18.76 18.22
N GLY A 76 5.05 -19.50 17.30
CA GLY A 76 5.07 -19.20 15.87
C GLY A 76 3.69 -19.28 15.20
N PHE A 77 2.74 -19.99 15.80
CA PHE A 77 1.36 -20.07 15.34
C PHE A 77 0.48 -18.90 15.79
N LEU A 78 0.99 -18.00 16.64
CA LEU A 78 0.25 -16.76 16.93
C LEU A 78 0.03 -15.95 15.65
N PRO A 79 -1.17 -15.41 15.43
CA PRO A 79 -1.51 -14.66 14.20
C PRO A 79 -0.56 -13.51 13.89
N ALA A 80 -0.06 -12.83 14.91
CA ALA A 80 0.93 -11.76 14.75
C ALA A 80 2.28 -12.27 14.25
N HIS A 81 2.74 -13.44 14.72
CA HIS A 81 3.96 -14.09 14.22
C HIS A 81 3.78 -14.61 12.81
N ALA A 82 2.71 -15.38 12.55
CA ALA A 82 2.41 -15.93 11.24
C ALA A 82 2.30 -14.85 10.18
N SER A 83 1.59 -13.76 10.47
CA SER A 83 1.44 -12.63 9.53
C SER A 83 2.76 -11.94 9.20
N SER A 84 3.69 -11.84 10.16
CA SER A 84 5.03 -11.29 9.88
C SER A 84 5.83 -12.19 8.92
N HIS A 85 5.81 -13.50 9.11
CA HIS A 85 6.47 -14.46 8.22
C HIS A 85 5.84 -14.46 6.82
N ILE A 86 4.50 -14.38 6.74
CA ILE A 86 3.78 -14.30 5.46
C ILE A 86 4.14 -13.01 4.73
N SER A 87 4.23 -11.87 5.43
CA SER A 87 4.66 -10.59 4.87
C SER A 87 6.06 -10.67 4.28
N GLU A 88 6.98 -11.27 5.01
CA GLU A 88 8.37 -11.45 4.57
C GLU A 88 8.47 -12.36 3.35
N ASP A 89 7.79 -13.52 3.36
CA ASP A 89 7.77 -14.45 2.23
C ASP A 89 7.10 -13.82 1.00
N PHE A 90 5.97 -13.13 1.18
CA PHE A 90 5.30 -12.39 0.12
C PHE A 90 6.22 -11.35 -0.53
N SER A 91 6.91 -10.54 0.27
CA SER A 91 7.82 -9.51 -0.24
C SER A 91 8.97 -10.10 -1.06
N LYS A 92 9.47 -11.30 -0.68
CA LYS A 92 10.49 -12.04 -1.43
C LYS A 92 9.98 -12.62 -2.75
N ARG A 93 8.70 -13.03 -2.80
CA ARG A 93 8.07 -13.63 -3.99
C ARG A 93 7.49 -12.59 -4.94
N SER A 94 7.23 -11.38 -4.47
CA SER A 94 6.62 -10.32 -5.26
C SER A 94 7.52 -9.89 -6.41
N THR A 95 7.18 -10.31 -7.63
CA THR A 95 7.88 -9.89 -8.86
C THR A 95 7.68 -8.41 -9.19
N GLN A 96 6.67 -7.79 -8.60
CA GLN A 96 6.35 -6.38 -8.75
C GLN A 96 6.98 -5.50 -7.66
N GLY A 97 7.75 -6.06 -6.74
CA GLY A 97 8.36 -5.31 -5.63
C GLY A 97 7.35 -4.76 -4.62
N ILE A 98 6.14 -5.31 -4.60
CA ILE A 98 5.11 -4.92 -3.62
C ILE A 98 5.49 -5.49 -2.27
N SER A 99 5.38 -4.68 -1.22
CA SER A 99 5.51 -5.13 0.16
C SER A 99 4.23 -4.88 0.95
N ILE A 100 3.95 -5.77 1.90
CA ILE A 100 2.86 -5.64 2.86
C ILE A 100 3.40 -6.04 4.24
N HIS A 101 3.21 -5.19 5.25
CA HIS A 101 3.66 -5.42 6.61
C HIS A 101 2.62 -4.94 7.62
N ASN A 102 2.50 -5.67 8.73
CA ASN A 102 1.87 -5.13 9.93
C ASN A 102 2.97 -4.58 10.83
N VAL A 103 2.95 -3.27 11.03
CA VAL A 103 3.94 -2.53 11.84
C VAL A 103 3.30 -1.93 13.07
N SER A 104 4.10 -1.59 14.07
CA SER A 104 3.64 -0.98 15.32
C SER A 104 4.66 0.04 15.83
N ASP A 105 4.18 1.07 16.52
CA ASP A 105 5.00 2.04 17.25
C ASP A 105 5.67 1.42 18.48
N ARG A 106 5.15 0.26 18.94
CA ARG A 106 5.61 -0.43 20.15
C ARG A 106 5.52 -1.95 19.98
N PRO A 107 6.22 -2.53 19.00
CA PRO A 107 6.11 -3.96 18.69
C PRO A 107 6.83 -4.83 19.72
N ARG A 108 6.39 -6.09 19.87
CA ARG A 108 7.13 -7.13 20.59
C ARG A 108 8.30 -7.67 19.77
N ASN A 109 8.07 -7.86 18.47
CA ASN A 109 9.12 -8.25 17.55
C ASN A 109 9.70 -7.00 16.89
N PRO A 110 11.00 -6.68 17.09
CA PRO A 110 11.63 -5.49 16.51
C PRO A 110 11.52 -5.38 14.99
N ILE A 111 11.35 -6.50 14.26
CA ILE A 111 11.16 -6.50 12.82
C ILE A 111 9.87 -5.76 12.38
N ASN A 112 8.90 -5.66 13.29
CA ASN A 112 7.64 -4.97 13.06
C ASN A 112 7.67 -3.51 13.56
N GLN A 113 8.86 -2.96 13.82
CA GLN A 113 8.97 -1.56 14.24
C GLN A 113 8.54 -0.64 13.10
N ALA A 114 7.56 0.22 13.39
CA ALA A 114 7.13 1.27 12.47
C ALA A 114 8.28 2.26 12.22
N ASP A 115 8.47 2.62 10.96
CA ASP A 115 9.37 3.70 10.57
C ASP A 115 8.77 5.10 10.91
N ALA A 116 9.46 6.17 10.55
CA ALA A 116 9.01 7.53 10.86
C ALA A 116 7.68 7.88 10.15
N LEU A 117 7.51 7.44 8.90
CA LEU A 117 6.29 7.66 8.11
C LEU A 117 5.12 6.86 8.69
N GLU A 118 5.35 5.60 8.98
CA GLU A 118 4.35 4.69 9.56
C GLU A 118 3.95 5.14 10.97
N THR A 119 4.89 5.61 11.78
CA THR A 119 4.62 6.21 13.10
C THR A 119 3.75 7.46 12.98
N LYS A 120 4.03 8.33 12.00
CA LYS A 120 3.20 9.49 11.70
C LYS A 120 1.78 9.08 11.31
N ALA A 121 1.61 8.03 10.51
CA ALA A 121 0.30 7.50 10.14
C ALA A 121 -0.45 6.92 11.36
N ILE A 122 0.23 6.21 12.27
CA ILE A 122 -0.37 5.73 13.53
C ILE A 122 -0.91 6.91 14.36
N HIS A 123 -0.14 7.98 14.51
CA HIS A 123 -0.58 9.20 15.21
C HIS A 123 -1.77 9.87 14.52
N TYR A 124 -1.74 9.97 13.18
CA TYR A 124 -2.84 10.51 12.40
C TYR A 124 -4.15 9.76 12.65
N PHE A 125 -4.13 8.42 12.64
CA PHE A 125 -5.34 7.62 12.89
C PHE A 125 -5.84 7.71 14.33
N ASN A 126 -4.98 7.92 15.32
CA ASN A 126 -5.41 8.17 16.69
C ASN A 126 -6.09 9.54 16.85
N GLN A 127 -5.66 10.55 16.08
CA GLN A 127 -6.28 11.87 16.06
C GLN A 127 -7.55 11.93 15.19
N ASN A 128 -7.71 10.98 14.27
CA ASN A 128 -8.81 10.92 13.31
C ASN A 128 -9.51 9.54 13.37
N PRO A 129 -10.31 9.25 14.41
CA PRO A 129 -10.86 7.90 14.64
C PRO A 129 -11.78 7.41 13.52
N ASP A 130 -12.42 8.29 12.77
CA ASP A 130 -13.30 7.94 11.65
C ASP A 130 -12.54 7.56 10.38
N LYS A 131 -11.23 7.80 10.32
CA LYS A 131 -10.41 7.42 9.17
C LYS A 131 -10.05 5.93 9.23
N THR A 132 -10.25 5.25 8.11
CA THR A 132 -10.00 3.81 7.95
C THR A 132 -8.78 3.51 7.08
N GLU A 133 -8.29 4.52 6.34
CA GLU A 133 -7.14 4.40 5.45
C GLU A 133 -6.49 5.76 5.19
N SER A 134 -5.23 5.73 4.77
CA SER A 134 -4.47 6.87 4.27
C SER A 134 -3.64 6.43 3.08
N ILE A 135 -3.57 7.27 2.06
CA ILE A 135 -2.80 7.02 0.84
C ILE A 135 -1.96 8.24 0.49
N GLU A 136 -0.72 8.01 0.12
CA GLU A 136 0.17 9.06 -0.38
C GLU A 136 1.24 8.47 -1.31
N PHE A 137 1.84 9.31 -2.15
CA PHE A 137 3.08 8.97 -2.85
C PHE A 137 4.25 9.40 -1.99
N ILE A 138 5.22 8.50 -1.83
CA ILE A 138 6.41 8.70 -1.00
C ILE A 138 7.67 8.42 -1.80
N GLU A 139 8.77 9.02 -1.39
CA GLU A 139 10.10 8.74 -1.91
C GLU A 139 10.92 7.99 -0.86
N GLU A 140 11.50 6.86 -1.24
CA GLU A 140 12.48 6.11 -0.43
C GLU A 140 13.73 5.85 -1.26
N GLY A 141 14.80 6.58 -0.96
CA GLY A 141 16.01 6.59 -1.79
C GLY A 141 15.69 7.13 -3.19
N ASP A 142 16.07 6.36 -4.22
CA ASP A 142 15.84 6.73 -5.64
C ASP A 142 14.50 6.21 -6.20
N LYS A 143 13.61 5.72 -5.35
CA LYS A 143 12.34 5.10 -5.76
C LYS A 143 11.14 5.82 -5.19
N GLU A 144 10.11 5.95 -6.02
CA GLU A 144 8.79 6.40 -5.59
C GLU A 144 7.86 5.21 -5.38
N PHE A 145 7.04 5.30 -4.31
CA PHE A 145 6.05 4.29 -3.97
C PHE A 145 4.68 4.92 -3.76
N PHE A 146 3.65 4.18 -4.14
CA PHE A 146 2.31 4.37 -3.63
C PHE A 146 2.25 3.71 -2.25
N PHE A 147 2.08 4.53 -1.21
CA PHE A 147 1.96 4.09 0.17
C PHE A 147 0.49 4.07 0.57
N PHE A 148 0.04 2.91 1.05
CA PHE A 148 -1.28 2.71 1.62
C PHE A 148 -1.13 2.24 3.07
N ALA A 149 -1.82 2.94 3.98
CA ALA A 149 -1.84 2.61 5.39
C ALA A 149 -3.28 2.39 5.87
N SER A 150 -3.52 1.31 6.62
CA SER A 150 -4.80 1.02 7.28
C SER A 150 -4.57 0.72 8.76
N PRO A 151 -5.29 1.38 9.70
CA PRO A 151 -5.05 1.27 11.13
C PRO A 151 -5.42 -0.10 11.68
N LEU A 152 -4.58 -0.64 12.52
CA LEU A 152 -4.88 -1.80 13.37
C LEU A 152 -5.41 -1.29 14.72
N ARG A 153 -6.74 -1.15 14.81
CA ARG A 153 -7.40 -0.74 16.05
C ARG A 153 -7.48 -1.89 17.03
N ILE A 154 -7.14 -1.61 18.27
CA ILE A 154 -7.22 -2.60 19.36
C ILE A 154 -8.68 -2.94 19.61
N GLN A 155 -8.95 -4.23 19.66
CA GLN A 155 -10.25 -4.82 19.99
C GLN A 155 -10.15 -5.63 21.29
N GLU A 156 -11.29 -5.99 21.90
CA GLU A 156 -11.33 -6.74 23.15
C GLU A 156 -10.43 -7.99 23.14
N TYR A 157 -10.48 -8.79 22.08
CA TYR A 157 -9.66 -10.01 21.97
C TYR A 157 -8.16 -9.72 21.91
N CYS A 158 -7.73 -8.51 21.56
CA CYS A 158 -6.31 -8.14 21.57
C CYS A 158 -5.76 -8.06 22.99
N LEU A 159 -6.61 -7.77 23.96
CA LEU A 159 -6.23 -7.57 25.37
C LEU A 159 -5.79 -8.86 26.03
N ALA A 160 -6.21 -10.04 25.55
CA ALA A 160 -5.72 -11.33 26.02
C ALA A 160 -4.17 -11.45 25.97
N CYS A 161 -3.54 -10.70 25.05
CA CYS A 161 -2.08 -10.64 24.92
C CYS A 161 -1.51 -9.24 25.18
N HIS A 162 -2.29 -8.17 24.99
CA HIS A 162 -1.82 -6.78 25.04
C HIS A 162 -2.44 -5.94 26.16
N GLY A 163 -3.30 -6.54 27.00
CA GLY A 163 -3.86 -5.92 28.19
C GLY A 163 -2.81 -5.64 29.28
N GLN A 164 -3.24 -5.53 30.52
CA GLN A 164 -2.32 -5.35 31.64
C GLN A 164 -1.43 -6.59 31.78
N LYS A 165 -0.14 -6.38 32.07
CA LYS A 165 0.85 -7.49 32.10
C LYS A 165 0.46 -8.59 33.12
N SER A 166 -0.24 -8.22 34.21
CA SER A 166 -0.74 -9.16 35.22
C SER A 166 -1.94 -10.00 34.77
N GLU A 167 -2.61 -9.62 33.68
CA GLU A 167 -3.87 -10.21 33.23
C GLU A 167 -3.74 -11.01 31.93
N VAL A 168 -2.63 -10.82 31.21
CA VAL A 168 -2.38 -11.54 29.96
C VAL A 168 -1.90 -12.98 30.22
N LEU A 169 -1.92 -13.80 29.16
CA LEU A 169 -1.47 -15.19 29.21
C LEU A 169 -0.07 -15.31 29.86
N PRO A 170 0.13 -16.21 30.83
CA PRO A 170 1.39 -16.32 31.57
C PRO A 170 2.63 -16.49 30.71
N TYR A 171 2.52 -17.27 29.63
CA TYR A 171 3.61 -17.42 28.66
C TYR A 171 4.01 -16.07 28.03
N ILE A 172 3.03 -15.25 27.67
CA ILE A 172 3.25 -13.91 27.09
C ILE A 172 3.90 -12.98 28.12
N ALA A 173 3.37 -12.95 29.35
CA ALA A 173 3.88 -12.10 30.43
C ALA A 173 5.35 -12.39 30.77
N ASN A 174 5.72 -13.68 30.74
CA ASN A 174 7.08 -14.13 31.08
C ASN A 174 8.08 -13.94 29.92
N ARG A 175 7.60 -14.03 28.67
CA ARG A 175 8.47 -13.99 27.49
C ARG A 175 8.80 -12.56 27.03
N TYR A 176 7.86 -11.62 27.16
CA TYR A 176 7.99 -10.29 26.57
C TYR A 176 8.04 -9.20 27.65
N ALA A 177 8.87 -8.17 27.40
CA ALA A 177 9.02 -7.04 28.32
C ALA A 177 8.06 -5.88 28.02
N ASN A 178 7.55 -5.76 26.79
CA ASN A 178 6.83 -4.59 26.26
C ASN A 178 5.51 -4.95 25.57
N ALA A 179 4.84 -3.93 25.01
CA ALA A 179 3.56 -4.01 24.31
C ALA A 179 2.40 -4.52 25.20
N TYR A 180 2.27 -3.88 26.37
CA TYR A 180 1.17 -4.08 27.34
C TYR A 180 0.41 -2.75 27.58
N GLY A 181 -0.73 -2.87 28.26
CA GLY A 181 -1.54 -1.73 28.64
C GLY A 181 -2.21 -1.03 27.44
N TYR A 182 -2.59 -1.79 26.43
CA TYR A 182 -3.35 -1.26 25.31
C TYR A 182 -4.80 -1.08 25.70
N THR A 183 -5.47 -0.11 25.06
CA THR A 183 -6.90 0.19 25.27
C THR A 183 -7.69 -0.05 24.00
N VAL A 184 -8.93 -0.51 24.16
CA VAL A 184 -9.83 -0.73 23.02
C VAL A 184 -10.06 0.57 22.25
N GLY A 185 -9.98 0.49 20.94
CA GLY A 185 -10.18 1.63 20.03
C GLY A 185 -8.90 2.38 19.68
N GLU A 186 -7.83 2.32 20.49
CA GLU A 186 -6.56 2.96 20.12
C GLU A 186 -5.90 2.25 18.93
N VAL A 187 -5.08 3.01 18.17
CA VAL A 187 -4.26 2.49 17.09
C VAL A 187 -2.83 2.34 17.58
N ARG A 188 -2.32 1.12 17.63
CA ARG A 188 -0.93 0.78 18.00
C ARG A 188 -0.14 0.15 16.86
N GLY A 189 -0.74 0.07 15.71
CA GLY A 189 -0.10 -0.44 14.51
C GLY A 189 -0.94 -0.13 13.28
N LEU A 190 -0.40 -0.48 12.15
CA LEU A 190 -1.09 -0.39 10.86
C LEU A 190 -0.64 -1.51 9.93
N THR A 191 -1.50 -1.80 8.95
CA THR A 191 -1.08 -2.53 7.76
C THR A 191 -0.51 -1.51 6.78
N SER A 192 0.78 -1.64 6.48
CA SER A 192 1.56 -0.81 5.57
C SER A 192 1.75 -1.57 4.27
N ILE A 193 1.33 -0.97 3.14
CA ILE A 193 1.52 -1.52 1.80
C ILE A 193 2.25 -0.48 0.97
N LYS A 194 3.37 -0.90 0.35
CA LYS A 194 4.14 -0.06 -0.57
C LYS A 194 4.17 -0.73 -1.94
N ILE A 195 3.71 0.00 -2.96
CA ILE A 195 3.70 -0.43 -4.36
C ILE A 195 4.62 0.48 -5.14
N PRO A 196 5.69 -0.04 -5.80
CA PRO A 196 6.59 0.79 -6.59
C PRO A 196 5.82 1.52 -7.70
N LYS A 197 6.06 2.81 -7.83
CA LYS A 197 5.41 3.64 -8.86
C LYS A 197 5.75 3.14 -10.27
N SER A 198 6.98 2.68 -10.50
CA SER A 198 7.39 2.07 -11.77
C SER A 198 6.45 0.96 -12.23
N THR A 199 6.08 0.06 -11.33
CA THR A 199 5.17 -1.06 -11.63
C THR A 199 3.76 -0.60 -12.07
N LEU A 200 3.31 0.55 -11.57
CA LEU A 200 2.01 1.11 -11.91
C LEU A 200 2.05 1.83 -13.27
N PHE A 201 3.17 2.48 -13.56
CA PHE A 201 3.32 3.28 -14.78
C PHE A 201 3.71 2.42 -15.99
N ASP A 202 4.45 1.33 -15.82
CA ASP A 202 4.84 0.48 -16.95
C ASP A 202 3.61 -0.06 -17.71
N GLU A 203 2.57 -0.48 -17.00
CA GLU A 203 1.31 -0.93 -17.61
C GLU A 203 0.57 0.20 -18.32
N VAL A 204 0.57 1.39 -17.74
CA VAL A 204 -0.16 2.57 -18.23
C VAL A 204 0.59 3.23 -19.38
N VAL A 205 1.92 3.30 -19.31
CA VAL A 205 2.79 3.85 -20.37
C VAL A 205 2.72 2.98 -21.62
N ALA A 206 2.69 1.66 -21.49
CA ALA A 206 2.52 0.77 -22.62
C ALA A 206 1.19 1.04 -23.34
N PHE A 207 0.10 1.17 -22.62
CA PHE A 207 -1.22 1.52 -23.16
C PHE A 207 -1.22 2.90 -23.83
N PHE A 208 -0.65 3.90 -23.16
CA PHE A 208 -0.52 5.27 -23.68
C PHE A 208 0.21 5.31 -25.03
N TRP A 209 1.36 4.65 -25.16
CA TRP A 209 2.09 4.61 -26.42
C TRP A 209 1.32 3.89 -27.54
N GLN A 210 0.56 2.87 -27.20
CA GLN A 210 -0.30 2.16 -28.14
C GLN A 210 -1.38 3.09 -28.73
N GLU A 211 -2.03 3.90 -27.89
CA GLU A 211 -3.03 4.89 -28.31
C GLU A 211 -2.41 6.04 -29.13
N VAL A 212 -1.23 6.53 -28.74
CA VAL A 212 -0.49 7.54 -29.50
C VAL A 212 -0.12 7.03 -30.89
N LEU A 213 0.42 5.82 -30.99
CA LEU A 213 0.77 5.21 -32.28
C LEU A 213 -0.47 5.01 -33.15
N PHE A 214 -1.57 4.52 -32.57
CA PHE A 214 -2.83 4.35 -33.30
C PHE A 214 -3.35 5.71 -33.84
N SER A 215 -3.33 6.76 -33.04
CA SER A 215 -3.77 8.11 -33.46
C SER A 215 -2.92 8.64 -34.61
N LEU A 216 -1.59 8.42 -34.57
CA LEU A 216 -0.69 8.82 -35.65
C LEU A 216 -0.95 8.07 -36.96
N VAL A 217 -1.26 6.76 -36.90
CA VAL A 217 -1.58 5.93 -38.08
C VAL A 217 -2.90 6.34 -38.70
N VAL A 218 -3.91 6.69 -37.92
CA VAL A 218 -5.23 7.15 -38.43
C VAL A 218 -5.14 8.53 -39.11
N MET A 219 -4.11 9.32 -38.84
CA MET A 219 -3.90 10.65 -39.42
C MET A 219 -3.06 10.67 -40.70
N THR A 220 -2.45 9.55 -41.08
CA THR A 220 -1.68 9.38 -42.34
C THR A 220 -2.52 8.82 -43.46
#